data_1e9a4611ea101d30298135521f79116f
#
_entry.id   1e9a4611ea101d30298135521f79116f
#
_cell.length_a   1.000
_cell.length_b   1.000
_cell.length_c   1.000
_cell.angle_alpha   90.00
_cell.angle_beta   90.00
_cell.angle_gamma   90.00
#
_symmetry.space_group_name_H-M   'P 1'
#
loop_
_entity.id
_entity.type
_entity.pdbx_description
1 polymer ?
#
loop_
_entity_poly.entity_id
_entity_poly.type
_entity_poly.pdbx_seq_one_letter_code
_entity_poly.pdbx_strand_id
1 'polypeptide(L)' 'MINSVEKIYNQNSDFCFKVVTDKETLFVPNSEANRHYQAIQEWIADGGTVIDNGGGE' A
#
# COMPACT_ATOMS: atom_id res chain seq x y z
N MET A 1 -13.70 -0.73 2.26
CA MET A 1 -12.91 -0.12 3.33
C MET A 1 -11.58 -0.84 3.49
N ILE A 2 -10.52 -0.10 3.68
CA ILE A 2 -9.19 -0.67 3.79
C ILE A 2 -8.98 -1.26 5.18
N ASN A 3 -8.60 -2.53 5.23
CA ASN A 3 -8.28 -3.19 6.49
C ASN A 3 -6.80 -3.08 6.83
N SER A 4 -5.96 -3.22 5.83
CA SER A 4 -4.53 -3.08 6.06
C SER A 4 -3.83 -2.76 4.76
N VAL A 5 -2.62 -2.21 4.88
CA VAL A 5 -1.80 -1.87 3.74
C VAL A 5 -0.39 -2.37 4.05
N GLU A 6 0.21 -3.04 3.07
CA GLU A 6 1.52 -3.62 3.23
C GLU A 6 2.40 -3.20 2.06
N LYS A 7 3.63 -2.81 2.34
CA LYS A 7 4.60 -2.53 1.29
C LYS A 7 5.24 -3.81 0.82
N ILE A 8 5.26 -4.01 -0.48
CA ILE A 8 5.92 -5.16 -1.08
C ILE A 8 6.99 -4.63 -2.03
N TYR A 9 8.22 -5.04 -1.81
CA TYR A 9 9.34 -4.58 -2.62
C TYR A 9 9.64 -5.60 -3.71
N ASN A 10 10.02 -5.10 -4.88
CA ASN A 10 10.39 -5.97 -5.97
C ASN A 10 11.89 -5.86 -6.22
N GLN A 11 12.36 -6.58 -7.25
CA GLN A 11 13.79 -6.70 -7.51
C GLN A 11 14.42 -5.41 -8.00
N ASN A 12 13.62 -4.49 -8.48
CA ASN A 12 14.12 -3.24 -9.04
C ASN A 12 14.17 -2.12 -8.03
N SER A 13 14.03 -2.44 -6.76
CA SER A 13 14.00 -1.46 -5.69
C SER A 13 12.72 -0.62 -5.68
N ASP A 14 11.78 -0.96 -6.53
CA ASP A 14 10.46 -0.36 -6.48
C ASP A 14 9.61 -1.08 -5.46
N PHE A 15 8.50 -0.45 -5.12
CA PHE A 15 7.56 -1.12 -4.25
C PHE A 15 6.14 -0.85 -4.70
N CYS A 16 5.24 -1.71 -4.28
CA CYS A 16 3.83 -1.46 -4.44
C CYS A 16 3.15 -1.70 -3.11
N PHE A 17 1.91 -1.28 -3.02
CA PHE A 17 1.13 -1.49 -1.82
C PHE A 17 0.18 -2.64 -2.02
N LYS A 18 0.16 -3.55 -1.07
CA LYS A 18 -0.83 -4.61 -1.02
C LYS A 18 -1.93 -4.14 -0.09
N VAL A 19 -3.07 -3.81 -0.65
CA VAL A 19 -4.19 -3.27 0.11
C VAL A 19 -5.19 -4.39 0.34
N VAL A 20 -5.44 -4.68 1.60
CA VAL A 20 -6.41 -5.70 1.97
C VAL A 20 -7.69 -5.01 2.41
N THR A 21 -8.78 -5.33 1.75
CA THR A 21 -10.09 -4.79 2.09
C THR A 21 -11.00 -5.91 2.56
N ASP A 22 -12.20 -5.55 2.94
CA ASP A 22 -13.19 -6.55 3.36
C ASP A 22 -13.55 -7.53 2.27
N LYS A 23 -13.37 -7.13 1.02
CA LYS A 23 -13.87 -7.92 -0.11
C LYS A 23 -12.76 -8.49 -0.97
N GLU A 24 -11.60 -7.86 -0.98
CA GLU A 24 -10.59 -8.25 -1.94
C GLU A 24 -9.22 -7.73 -1.52
N THR A 25 -8.21 -8.21 -2.21
CA THR A 25 -6.85 -7.73 -2.05
C THR A 25 -6.44 -7.04 -3.35
N LEU A 26 -5.91 -5.84 -3.23
CA LEU A 26 -5.51 -5.05 -4.38
C LEU A 26 -4.02 -4.79 -4.33
N PHE A 27 -3.41 -4.73 -5.50
CA PHE A 27 -2.01 -4.33 -5.61
C PHE A 27 -1.96 -2.97 -6.28
N VAL A 28 -1.43 -1.98 -5.57
CA VAL A 28 -1.43 -0.60 -6.00
C VAL A 28 -0.01 -0.16 -6.25
N PRO A 29 0.31 0.28 -7.46
CA PRO A 29 1.67 0.72 -7.75
C PRO A 29 2.00 2.01 -7.01
N ASN A 30 3.29 2.25 -6.84
CA ASN A 30 3.77 3.46 -6.20
C ASN A 30 3.72 4.61 -7.21
N SER A 31 2.53 5.12 -7.45
CA SER A 31 2.33 6.16 -8.44
C SER A 31 1.33 7.17 -7.91
N GLU A 32 1.74 8.42 -7.84
CA GLU A 32 0.89 9.47 -7.31
C GLU A 32 -0.32 9.74 -8.18
N ALA A 33 -0.25 9.36 -9.43
CA ALA A 33 -1.38 9.54 -10.34
C ALA A 33 -2.46 8.49 -10.16
N ASN A 34 -2.20 7.46 -9.37
CA ASN A 34 -3.13 6.37 -9.16
C ASN A 34 -4.12 6.73 -8.07
N ARG A 35 -5.41 6.55 -8.35
CA ARG A 35 -6.44 6.87 -7.37
C ARG A 35 -6.31 6.05 -6.09
N HIS A 36 -5.99 4.78 -6.24
CA HIS A 36 -5.85 3.91 -5.09
C HIS A 36 -4.67 4.34 -4.23
N TYR A 37 -3.62 4.82 -4.88
CA TYR A 37 -2.48 5.34 -4.14
C TYR A 37 -2.90 6.54 -3.28
N GLN A 38 -3.68 7.43 -3.85
CA GLN A 38 -4.15 8.60 -3.10
C GLN A 38 -5.05 8.19 -1.95
N ALA A 39 -5.89 7.18 -2.15
CA ALA A 39 -6.74 6.67 -1.09
C ALA A 39 -5.92 6.08 0.04
N ILE A 40 -4.81 5.42 -0.28
CA ILE A 40 -3.90 4.90 0.73
C ILE A 40 -3.30 6.03 1.55
N GLN A 41 -2.90 7.11 0.89
CA GLN A 41 -2.33 8.25 1.60
C GLN A 41 -3.33 8.88 2.55
N GLU A 42 -4.58 8.99 2.13
CA GLU A 42 -5.62 9.50 2.99
C GLU A 42 -5.87 8.59 4.18
N TRP A 43 -5.84 7.29 3.93
CA TRP A 43 -6.02 6.31 5.00
C TRP A 43 -4.91 6.41 6.03
N ILE A 44 -3.67 6.60 5.58
CA ILE A 44 -2.53 6.77 6.48
C ILE A 44 -2.68 8.05 7.28
N ALA A 45 -3.09 9.13 6.64
CA ALA A 45 -3.27 10.40 7.31
C ALA A 45 -4.37 10.33 8.36
N ASP A 46 -5.31 9.43 8.17
CA ASP A 46 -6.43 9.23 9.09
C ASP A 46 -6.08 8.26 10.23
N GLY A 47 -4.85 7.88 10.34
CA GLY A 47 -4.39 7.03 11.43
C GLY A 47 -4.03 5.61 11.04
N GLY A 48 -4.07 5.30 9.76
CA GLY A 48 -3.72 3.96 9.31
C GLY A 48 -2.23 3.68 9.42
N THR A 49 -1.89 2.43 9.54
CA THR A 49 -0.49 2.02 9.66
C THR A 49 -0.12 1.10 8.52
N VAL A 50 0.94 1.45 7.81
CA VAL A 50 1.45 0.63 6.71
C VAL A 50 2.48 -0.35 7.27
N ILE A 51 2.32 -1.61 6.91
CA ILE A 51 3.26 -2.65 7.29
C ILE A 51 4.38 -2.66 6.27
N ASP A 52 5.59 -2.42 6.72
CA ASP A 52 6.76 -2.43 5.85
C ASP A 52 7.47 -3.76 5.99
N ASN A 53 7.32 -4.58 4.98
CA ASN A 53 7.69 -5.98 5.07
C ASN A 53 9.07 -6.26 4.50
N GLY A 54 10.02 -5.50 4.93
CA GLY A 54 11.33 -6.02 4.79
C GLY A 54 12.13 -5.65 3.58
N GLY A 55 11.75 -4.60 2.94
CA GLY A 55 12.63 -4.15 1.90
C GLY A 55 13.96 -3.70 2.44
N GLY A 56 14.07 -3.51 3.73
CA GLY A 56 15.29 -3.03 4.32
C GLY A 56 16.26 -4.10 4.77
N GLU A 57 15.93 -5.31 4.53
CA GLU A 57 16.82 -6.40 4.96
C GLU A 57 18.01 -6.59 4.09
#